data_1316f6e399878512944e9d0cdb3dc022
#
_entry.id   1316f6e399878512944e9d0cdb3dc022
#
_cell.length_a   1.000
_cell.length_b   1.000
_cell.length_c   1.000
_cell.angle_alpha   90.00
_cell.angle_beta   90.00
_cell.angle_gamma   90.00
#
_symmetry.space_group_name_H-M   'P 1'
#
loop_
_entity.id
_entity.type
_entity.pdbx_description
1 polymer ?
#
loop_
_entity_poly.entity_id
_entity_poly.type
_entity_poly.pdbx_seq_one_letter_code
_entity_poly.pdbx_strand_id
1 'polypeptide(L)'
;MGSMWQGCLPDTDYFEMRSSGGRDYGVWVTTPPGYSRETTQTPAVYVLDGNWAVGLTAPLIVTQMDPMQRIRPYIQVSVGYAGEEAQDWDRLRNRDLVPPGEPVAKELIDAVEMGVEAGARTREEADAYLAELGDTHADAFLCFLTTELHPRIERDYGTATVGHGLFGYSYGGLFSLYAWLTGSTLFQSIGAGSPGVVTEDSRIFAELHGMRDSRPATKLHVTFNDRELLGDLAIYQNLAKNTATILHLLTSQREAITSEILHETHVTGLQASFLSYLRTCRPQ
;
A
#
# COMPACT_ATOMS: atom_id res chain seq x y z
N MET A 1 22.81 1.42 8.40
CA MET A 1 22.67 2.71 7.68
C MET A 1 21.29 3.25 8.01
N GLY A 2 21.18 4.54 8.38
CA GLY A 2 19.87 5.16 8.55
C GLY A 2 19.07 5.12 7.25
N SER A 3 17.75 5.22 7.34
CA SER A 3 16.87 5.27 6.16
C SER A 3 17.39 6.33 5.17
N MET A 4 17.42 6.01 3.88
CA MET A 4 17.85 6.89 2.79
C MET A 4 17.10 8.23 2.79
N TRP A 5 15.90 8.27 3.30
CA TRP A 5 15.01 9.45 3.33
C TRP A 5 14.97 10.17 4.66
N GLN A 6 15.71 9.71 5.66
CA GLN A 6 15.76 10.35 6.98
C GLN A 6 16.39 11.74 6.87
N GLY A 7 15.67 12.77 7.34
CA GLY A 7 16.13 14.16 7.32
C GLY A 7 16.17 14.84 5.94
N CYS A 8 15.69 14.17 4.88
CA CYS A 8 15.71 14.72 3.51
C CYS A 8 14.34 15.29 3.06
N LEU A 9 13.26 14.99 3.79
CA LEU A 9 11.90 15.42 3.43
C LEU A 9 11.46 16.55 4.35
N PRO A 10 10.95 17.68 3.79
CA PRO A 10 10.38 18.76 4.58
C PRO A 10 9.17 18.28 5.41
N ASP A 11 8.99 18.87 6.59
CA ASP A 11 7.86 18.63 7.49
C ASP A 11 7.60 17.13 7.77
N THR A 12 8.70 16.34 7.81
CA THR A 12 8.64 14.90 7.98
C THR A 12 9.47 14.48 9.18
N ASP A 13 8.79 13.92 10.16
CA ASP A 13 9.42 13.24 11.29
C ASP A 13 9.69 11.79 10.93
N TYR A 14 10.75 11.21 11.52
CA TYR A 14 11.06 9.79 11.43
C TYR A 14 11.25 9.20 12.82
N PHE A 15 10.66 8.03 13.03
CA PHE A 15 10.93 7.22 14.20
C PHE A 15 10.88 5.72 13.87
N GLU A 16 11.51 4.93 14.70
CA GLU A 16 11.43 3.49 14.65
C GLU A 16 10.47 2.96 15.71
N MET A 17 9.78 1.89 15.38
CA MET A 17 8.82 1.25 16.28
C MET A 17 8.92 -0.26 16.19
N ARG A 18 9.18 -0.90 17.33
CA ARG A 18 9.11 -2.36 17.43
C ARG A 18 7.70 -2.79 17.72
N SER A 19 7.16 -3.69 16.88
CA SER A 19 5.86 -4.29 17.12
C SER A 19 5.88 -5.28 18.29
N SER A 20 4.73 -5.58 18.85
CA SER A 20 4.56 -6.65 19.86
C SER A 20 5.00 -8.01 19.32
N GLY A 21 4.94 -8.22 18.00
CA GLY A 21 5.48 -9.40 17.32
C GLY A 21 7.00 -9.40 17.13
N GLY A 22 7.72 -8.38 17.65
CA GLY A 22 9.18 -8.30 17.65
C GLY A 22 9.80 -7.81 16.34
N ARG A 23 9.02 -7.21 15.42
CA ARG A 23 9.48 -6.67 14.13
C ARG A 23 9.72 -5.18 14.23
N ASP A 24 10.77 -4.68 13.55
CA ASP A 24 11.16 -3.28 13.60
C ASP A 24 10.70 -2.52 12.34
N TYR A 25 9.84 -1.53 12.54
CA TYR A 25 9.28 -0.71 11.48
C TYR A 25 9.81 0.71 11.53
N GLY A 26 10.15 1.26 10.36
CA GLY A 26 10.45 2.67 10.15
C GLY A 26 9.17 3.43 9.77
N VAL A 27 8.91 4.54 10.45
CA VAL A 27 7.71 5.35 10.24
C VAL A 27 8.12 6.78 9.93
N TRP A 28 7.66 7.27 8.78
CA TRP A 28 7.80 8.67 8.36
C TRP A 28 6.44 9.34 8.46
N VAL A 29 6.37 10.42 9.22
CA VAL A 29 5.14 11.19 9.39
C VAL A 29 5.32 12.56 8.75
N THR A 30 4.69 12.77 7.61
CA THR A 30 4.72 14.05 6.88
C THR A 30 3.44 14.82 7.18
N THR A 31 3.61 16.02 7.74
CA THR A 31 2.48 16.89 8.10
C THR A 31 2.15 17.87 6.97
N PRO A 32 0.88 18.24 6.78
CA PRO A 32 0.49 19.20 5.76
C PRO A 32 0.96 20.62 6.09
N PRO A 33 1.11 21.49 5.08
CA PRO A 33 1.42 22.90 5.29
C PRO A 33 0.45 23.58 6.26
N GLY A 34 0.99 24.28 7.25
CA GLY A 34 0.20 24.95 8.28
C GLY A 34 -0.41 24.02 9.34
N TYR A 35 0.03 22.78 9.39
CA TYR A 35 -0.40 21.84 10.44
C TYR A 35 -0.04 22.36 11.84
N SER A 36 -1.00 22.20 12.76
CA SER A 36 -0.81 22.42 14.19
C SER A 36 -1.54 21.32 14.96
N ARG A 37 -0.83 20.61 15.80
CA ARG A 37 -1.38 19.55 16.64
C ARG A 37 -2.55 20.02 17.53
N GLU A 38 -2.51 21.27 17.95
CA GLU A 38 -3.47 21.83 18.90
C GLU A 38 -4.77 22.29 18.25
N THR A 39 -4.72 22.63 16.96
CA THR A 39 -5.83 23.29 16.27
C THR A 39 -6.43 22.51 15.12
N THR A 40 -5.71 21.51 14.60
CA THR A 40 -6.15 20.74 13.43
C THR A 40 -6.39 19.27 13.76
N GLN A 41 -7.64 18.86 13.66
CA GLN A 41 -7.98 17.43 13.66
C GLN A 41 -7.86 16.88 12.23
N THR A 42 -6.65 16.56 11.83
CA THR A 42 -6.35 16.09 10.47
C THR A 42 -6.27 14.57 10.45
N PRO A 43 -7.05 13.87 9.59
CA PRO A 43 -6.96 12.41 9.51
C PRO A 43 -5.63 11.94 8.92
N ALA A 44 -5.21 10.75 9.30
CA ALA A 44 -4.02 10.11 8.77
C ALA A 44 -4.33 9.32 7.49
N VAL A 45 -3.40 9.34 6.52
CA VAL A 45 -3.34 8.43 5.38
C VAL A 45 -2.08 7.58 5.51
N TYR A 46 -2.27 6.30 5.70
CA TYR A 46 -1.19 5.33 5.79
C TYR A 46 -0.74 4.94 4.39
N VAL A 47 0.56 5.02 4.13
CA VAL A 47 1.17 4.65 2.84
C VAL A 47 2.16 3.52 3.10
N LEU A 48 1.97 2.41 2.43
CA LEU A 48 2.80 1.21 2.58
C LEU A 48 4.11 1.32 1.79
N ASP A 49 5.01 0.38 2.02
CA ASP A 49 6.33 0.35 1.35
C ASP A 49 7.17 1.63 1.59
N GLY A 50 7.16 2.15 2.80
CA GLY A 50 7.77 3.43 3.17
C GLY A 50 9.23 3.60 2.71
N ASN A 51 10.04 2.53 2.73
CA ASN A 51 11.43 2.56 2.28
C ASN A 51 11.58 3.00 0.81
N TRP A 52 10.60 2.66 -0.01
CA TRP A 52 10.55 3.00 -1.44
C TRP A 52 9.59 4.16 -1.73
N ALA A 53 8.38 4.10 -1.17
CA ALA A 53 7.29 4.99 -1.55
C ALA A 53 7.40 6.40 -0.97
N VAL A 54 8.03 6.59 0.22
CA VAL A 54 8.02 7.89 0.91
C VAL A 54 8.61 9.02 0.08
N GLY A 55 9.70 8.76 -0.65
CA GLY A 55 10.35 9.76 -1.51
C GLY A 55 9.50 10.20 -2.71
N LEU A 56 8.53 9.38 -3.12
CA LEU A 56 7.63 9.64 -4.24
C LEU A 56 6.28 10.22 -3.79
N THR A 57 5.82 9.88 -2.59
CA THR A 57 4.47 10.20 -2.12
C THR A 57 4.45 11.37 -1.13
N ALA A 58 5.42 11.48 -0.22
CA ALA A 58 5.46 12.55 0.77
C ALA A 58 5.48 13.96 0.14
N PRO A 59 6.22 14.21 -0.97
CA PRO A 59 6.17 15.52 -1.63
C PRO A 59 4.79 15.91 -2.16
N LEU A 60 3.89 14.94 -2.39
CA LEU A 60 2.52 15.22 -2.82
C LEU A 60 1.66 15.87 -1.73
N ILE A 61 2.16 15.95 -0.49
CA ILE A 61 1.48 16.65 0.61
C ILE A 61 1.15 18.10 0.24
N VAL A 62 1.96 18.74 -0.61
CA VAL A 62 1.76 20.11 -1.09
C VAL A 62 0.52 20.27 -1.98
N THR A 63 0.01 19.19 -2.57
CA THR A 63 -1.19 19.23 -3.41
C THR A 63 -2.45 19.67 -2.63
N GLN A 64 -2.41 19.58 -1.31
CA GLN A 64 -3.48 20.08 -0.43
C GLN A 64 -3.61 21.60 -0.48
N MET A 65 -2.58 22.32 -0.93
CA MET A 65 -2.59 23.76 -1.12
C MET A 65 -3.19 24.20 -2.46
N ASP A 66 -3.40 23.25 -3.38
CA ASP A 66 -3.91 23.56 -4.72
C ASP A 66 -5.44 23.81 -4.67
N PRO A 67 -5.91 25.04 -4.88
CA PRO A 67 -7.33 25.35 -4.83
C PRO A 67 -8.12 24.69 -5.97
N MET A 68 -7.44 24.24 -7.02
CA MET A 68 -8.06 23.53 -8.16
C MET A 68 -8.28 22.05 -7.89
N GLN A 69 -7.47 21.44 -7.02
CA GLN A 69 -7.52 20.00 -6.71
C GLN A 69 -8.50 19.67 -5.58
N ARG A 70 -8.68 20.56 -4.62
CA ARG A 70 -9.58 20.39 -3.45
C ARG A 70 -9.40 19.07 -2.72
N ILE A 71 -8.16 18.67 -2.43
CA ILE A 71 -7.86 17.51 -1.59
C ILE A 71 -7.97 17.91 -0.13
N ARG A 72 -8.76 17.15 0.65
CA ARG A 72 -8.85 17.38 2.10
C ARG A 72 -7.49 17.20 2.77
N PRO A 73 -7.12 18.05 3.74
CA PRO A 73 -5.90 17.88 4.51
C PRO A 73 -5.78 16.48 5.12
N TYR A 74 -4.57 15.95 5.10
CA TYR A 74 -4.21 14.66 5.70
C TYR A 74 -2.77 14.71 6.22
N ILE A 75 -2.48 13.91 7.23
CA ILE A 75 -1.11 13.58 7.66
C ILE A 75 -0.74 12.30 6.93
N GLN A 76 0.38 12.28 6.23
CA GLN A 76 0.87 11.04 5.61
C GLN A 76 1.70 10.25 6.61
N VAL A 77 1.35 9.00 6.82
CA VAL A 77 2.09 8.05 7.66
C VAL A 77 2.63 6.95 6.78
N SER A 78 3.89 7.09 6.35
CA SER A 78 4.55 6.06 5.53
C SER A 78 5.21 5.03 6.42
N VAL A 79 4.94 3.75 6.16
CA VAL A 79 5.42 2.63 6.97
C VAL A 79 6.28 1.69 6.14
N GLY A 80 7.47 1.41 6.64
CA GLY A 80 8.44 0.50 6.04
C GLY A 80 9.25 -0.20 7.11
N TYR A 81 10.44 -0.64 6.80
CA TYR A 81 11.31 -1.42 7.68
C TYR A 81 12.43 -0.58 8.25
N ALA A 82 12.89 -0.90 9.45
CA ALA A 82 13.92 -0.17 10.19
C ALA A 82 15.12 -1.06 10.53
N GLY A 83 16.18 -0.45 11.04
CA GLY A 83 17.38 -1.14 11.49
C GLY A 83 18.06 -1.95 10.39
N GLU A 84 18.46 -3.17 10.73
CA GLU A 84 19.07 -4.11 9.78
C GLU A 84 18.06 -4.57 8.71
N GLU A 85 16.79 -4.72 9.06
CA GLU A 85 15.70 -5.11 8.16
C GLU A 85 15.45 -4.08 7.04
N ALA A 86 15.87 -2.82 7.21
CA ALA A 86 15.69 -1.79 6.17
C ALA A 86 16.41 -2.10 4.85
N GLN A 87 17.45 -2.93 4.87
CA GLN A 87 18.17 -3.34 3.66
C GLN A 87 17.43 -4.46 2.90
N ASP A 88 16.67 -5.26 3.63
CA ASP A 88 15.92 -6.41 3.11
C ASP A 88 14.45 -6.06 2.81
N TRP A 89 14.12 -4.78 2.71
CA TRP A 89 12.73 -4.31 2.58
C TRP A 89 11.97 -4.99 1.41
N ASP A 90 12.65 -5.25 0.30
CA ASP A 90 12.04 -5.88 -0.88
C ASP A 90 11.60 -7.33 -0.58
N ARG A 91 12.36 -8.06 0.23
CA ARG A 91 12.04 -9.41 0.67
C ARG A 91 10.96 -9.39 1.77
N LEU A 92 11.11 -8.50 2.75
CA LEU A 92 10.24 -8.44 3.92
C LEU A 92 8.83 -7.94 3.60
N ARG A 93 8.66 -7.18 2.53
CA ARG A 93 7.33 -6.76 2.07
C ARG A 93 6.44 -7.93 1.65
N ASN A 94 7.01 -9.04 1.15
CA ASN A 94 6.26 -10.26 0.90
C ASN A 94 5.67 -10.82 2.21
N ARG A 95 6.47 -10.90 3.27
CA ARG A 95 6.03 -11.35 4.59
C ARG A 95 4.83 -10.55 5.11
N ASP A 96 4.92 -9.23 5.08
CA ASP A 96 3.98 -8.34 5.79
C ASP A 96 2.81 -7.86 4.90
N LEU A 97 2.93 -7.91 3.57
CA LEU A 97 1.91 -7.38 2.67
C LEU A 97 1.11 -8.46 1.92
N VAL A 98 1.55 -9.71 1.99
CA VAL A 98 0.84 -10.81 1.35
C VAL A 98 -0.06 -11.52 2.37
N PRO A 99 -1.36 -11.71 2.06
CA PRO A 99 -2.30 -12.38 2.96
C PRO A 99 -1.89 -13.82 3.26
N PRO A 100 -2.12 -14.30 4.50
CA PRO A 100 -1.89 -15.70 4.82
C PRO A 100 -2.68 -16.63 3.90
N GLY A 101 -1.98 -17.62 3.32
CA GLY A 101 -2.59 -18.57 2.38
C GLY A 101 -2.76 -18.05 0.95
N GLU A 102 -2.18 -16.91 0.61
CA GLU A 102 -2.05 -16.48 -0.79
C GLU A 102 -1.15 -17.46 -1.54
N PRO A 103 -1.55 -17.98 -2.70
CA PRO A 103 -0.74 -18.91 -3.46
C PRO A 103 0.47 -18.22 -4.09
N VAL A 104 1.60 -18.91 -4.10
CA VAL A 104 2.82 -18.45 -4.80
C VAL A 104 2.64 -18.67 -6.30
N ALA A 105 2.55 -17.56 -7.04
CA ALA A 105 2.38 -17.63 -8.49
C ALA A 105 3.67 -18.08 -9.20
N LYS A 106 3.53 -18.94 -10.21
CA LYS A 106 4.67 -19.37 -11.04
C LYS A 106 5.37 -18.17 -11.71
N GLU A 107 4.61 -17.22 -12.19
CA GLU A 107 5.11 -16.01 -12.84
C GLU A 107 6.01 -15.16 -11.92
N LEU A 108 5.78 -15.21 -10.61
CA LEU A 108 6.66 -14.58 -9.64
C LEU A 108 8.00 -15.32 -9.56
N ILE A 109 7.96 -16.65 -9.51
CA ILE A 109 9.18 -17.48 -9.52
C ILE A 109 9.97 -17.21 -10.80
N ASP A 110 9.30 -17.25 -11.96
CA ASP A 110 9.91 -16.99 -13.27
C ASP A 110 10.54 -15.59 -13.32
N ALA A 111 9.89 -14.56 -12.75
CA ALA A 111 10.43 -13.19 -12.69
C ALA A 111 11.69 -13.10 -11.82
N VAL A 112 11.74 -13.83 -10.71
CA VAL A 112 12.95 -13.91 -9.84
C VAL A 112 14.10 -14.56 -10.60
N GLU A 113 13.85 -15.68 -11.31
CA GLU A 113 14.85 -16.37 -12.13
C GLU A 113 15.38 -15.46 -13.27
N MET A 114 14.49 -14.75 -13.97
CA MET A 114 14.90 -13.76 -14.97
C MET A 114 15.80 -12.67 -14.38
N GLY A 115 15.54 -12.23 -13.14
CA GLY A 115 16.39 -11.27 -12.43
C GLY A 115 17.79 -11.78 -12.18
N VAL A 116 17.96 -13.09 -11.90
CA VAL A 116 19.27 -13.74 -11.77
C VAL A 116 19.99 -13.82 -13.13
N GLU A 117 19.28 -14.24 -14.17
CA GLU A 117 19.82 -14.33 -15.53
C GLU A 117 20.29 -12.96 -16.06
N ALA A 118 19.55 -11.89 -15.73
CA ALA A 118 19.90 -10.53 -16.11
C ALA A 118 20.99 -9.90 -15.23
N GLY A 119 21.46 -10.59 -14.18
CA GLY A 119 22.47 -10.07 -13.23
C GLY A 119 21.94 -8.96 -12.33
N ALA A 120 20.63 -8.79 -12.24
CA ALA A 120 19.97 -7.83 -11.35
C ALA A 120 19.86 -8.35 -9.90
N ARG A 121 20.01 -9.64 -9.69
CA ARG A 121 19.97 -10.33 -8.41
C ARG A 121 20.96 -11.50 -8.41
N THR A 122 21.59 -11.76 -7.28
CA THR A 122 22.43 -12.96 -7.12
C THR A 122 21.57 -14.21 -6.92
N ARG A 123 22.15 -15.40 -7.16
CA ARG A 123 21.49 -16.67 -6.89
C ARG A 123 21.11 -16.81 -5.41
N GLU A 124 22.02 -16.42 -4.51
CA GLU A 124 21.79 -16.48 -3.05
C GLU A 124 20.61 -15.61 -2.61
N GLU A 125 20.52 -14.38 -3.13
CA GLU A 125 19.38 -13.47 -2.86
C GLU A 125 18.06 -14.04 -3.43
N ALA A 126 18.11 -14.66 -4.60
CA ALA A 126 16.93 -15.31 -5.20
C ALA A 126 16.45 -16.49 -4.37
N ASP A 127 17.37 -17.39 -3.97
CA ASP A 127 17.03 -18.57 -3.18
C ASP A 127 16.48 -18.19 -1.80
N ALA A 128 17.04 -17.16 -1.14
CA ALA A 128 16.53 -16.62 0.11
C ALA A 128 15.13 -16.03 -0.06
N TYR A 129 14.90 -15.27 -1.13
CA TYR A 129 13.59 -14.68 -1.43
C TYR A 129 12.53 -15.78 -1.67
N LEU A 130 12.84 -16.78 -2.51
CA LEU A 130 11.93 -17.87 -2.85
C LEU A 130 11.59 -18.76 -1.65
N ALA A 131 12.54 -18.97 -0.73
CA ALA A 131 12.32 -19.76 0.48
C ALA A 131 11.27 -19.15 1.43
N GLU A 132 11.11 -17.82 1.41
CA GLU A 132 10.21 -17.09 2.31
C GLU A 132 8.87 -16.71 1.67
N LEU A 133 8.65 -17.01 0.38
CA LEU A 133 7.41 -16.60 -0.31
C LEU A 133 6.12 -17.13 0.35
N GLY A 134 6.19 -18.26 1.05
CA GLY A 134 5.04 -18.85 1.77
C GLY A 134 4.87 -18.36 3.22
N ASP A 135 5.85 -17.64 3.77
CA ASP A 135 5.80 -17.12 5.15
C ASP A 135 5.17 -15.72 5.18
N THR A 136 3.83 -15.67 5.14
CA THR A 136 3.06 -14.45 4.95
C THR A 136 2.20 -14.10 6.17
N HIS A 137 2.22 -12.83 6.60
CA HIS A 137 1.66 -12.33 7.86
C HIS A 137 0.96 -10.97 7.73
N ALA A 138 0.22 -10.73 6.66
CA ALA A 138 -0.50 -9.47 6.46
C ALA A 138 -1.52 -9.19 7.58
N ASP A 139 -2.07 -10.22 8.20
CA ASP A 139 -2.96 -10.12 9.36
C ASP A 139 -2.25 -9.50 10.57
N ALA A 140 -1.04 -9.97 10.89
CA ALA A 140 -0.23 -9.41 11.98
C ALA A 140 0.18 -7.96 11.68
N PHE A 141 0.51 -7.64 10.43
CA PHE A 141 0.85 -6.28 10.03
C PHE A 141 -0.37 -5.35 10.09
N LEU A 142 -1.55 -5.80 9.67
CA LEU A 142 -2.79 -5.04 9.82
C LEU A 142 -3.11 -4.78 11.30
N CYS A 143 -2.92 -5.78 12.15
CA CYS A 143 -3.05 -5.62 13.60
C CYS A 143 -2.08 -4.56 14.13
N PHE A 144 -0.80 -4.62 13.77
CA PHE A 144 0.20 -3.61 14.16
C PHE A 144 -0.23 -2.19 13.73
N LEU A 145 -0.65 -2.00 12.47
CA LEU A 145 -1.09 -0.70 11.97
C LEU A 145 -2.25 -0.13 12.78
N THR A 146 -3.22 -0.98 13.13
CA THR A 146 -4.48 -0.53 13.72
C THR A 146 -4.44 -0.43 15.25
N THR A 147 -3.70 -1.31 15.92
CA THR A 147 -3.74 -1.42 17.39
C THR A 147 -2.50 -0.90 18.09
N GLU A 148 -1.39 -0.74 17.37
CA GLU A 148 -0.13 -0.29 17.96
C GLU A 148 0.32 1.05 17.36
N LEU A 149 0.46 1.12 16.03
CA LEU A 149 0.94 2.32 15.38
C LEU A 149 -0.09 3.46 15.44
N HIS A 150 -1.35 3.20 15.07
CA HIS A 150 -2.37 4.26 15.03
C HIS A 150 -2.57 4.98 16.37
N PRO A 151 -2.66 4.30 17.53
CA PRO A 151 -2.75 4.96 18.82
C PRO A 151 -1.53 5.86 19.13
N ARG A 152 -0.34 5.50 18.66
CA ARG A 152 0.84 6.34 18.76
C ARG A 152 0.72 7.61 17.89
N ILE A 153 0.29 7.46 16.62
CA ILE A 153 0.08 8.57 15.70
C ILE A 153 -1.00 9.52 16.24
N GLU A 154 -2.11 9.00 16.73
CA GLU A 154 -3.17 9.80 17.36
C GLU A 154 -2.64 10.61 18.55
N ARG A 155 -1.91 9.96 19.45
CA ARG A 155 -1.33 10.61 20.62
C ARG A 155 -0.30 11.67 20.26
N ASP A 156 0.61 11.38 19.32
CA ASP A 156 1.77 12.23 19.04
C ASP A 156 1.42 13.37 18.07
N TYR A 157 0.45 13.18 17.18
CA TYR A 157 0.04 14.16 16.16
C TYR A 157 -1.40 14.67 16.30
N GLY A 158 -2.18 14.22 17.27
CA GLY A 158 -3.55 14.72 17.48
C GLY A 158 -4.44 14.55 16.25
N THR A 159 -4.42 13.36 15.64
CA THR A 159 -5.21 13.10 14.43
C THR A 159 -6.71 13.14 14.70
N ALA A 160 -7.52 13.32 13.65
CA ALA A 160 -8.95 13.17 13.73
C ALA A 160 -9.34 11.77 14.21
N THR A 161 -10.51 11.61 14.81
CA THR A 161 -11.03 10.30 15.25
C THR A 161 -11.56 9.44 14.10
N VAL A 162 -11.79 10.03 12.93
CA VAL A 162 -12.35 9.39 11.73
C VAL A 162 -11.73 9.99 10.46
N GLY A 163 -12.00 9.33 9.34
CA GLY A 163 -11.56 9.82 8.03
C GLY A 163 -10.16 9.32 7.63
N HIS A 164 -9.62 8.35 8.37
CA HIS A 164 -8.32 7.76 8.02
C HIS A 164 -8.37 6.99 6.70
N GLY A 165 -7.23 6.96 6.03
CA GLY A 165 -7.06 6.25 4.77
C GLY A 165 -5.89 5.29 4.80
N LEU A 166 -5.91 4.32 3.89
CA LEU A 166 -4.82 3.39 3.61
C LEU A 166 -4.54 3.42 2.10
N PHE A 167 -3.29 3.44 1.72
CA PHE A 167 -2.87 3.31 0.34
C PHE A 167 -1.69 2.35 0.23
N GLY A 168 -1.76 1.44 -0.74
CA GLY A 168 -0.66 0.58 -1.11
C GLY A 168 -0.61 0.33 -2.62
N TYR A 169 0.57 -0.05 -3.09
CA TYR A 169 0.85 -0.31 -4.50
C TYR A 169 1.49 -1.68 -4.69
N SER A 170 1.17 -2.41 -5.74
CA SER A 170 1.69 -3.76 -5.98
C SER A 170 1.33 -4.71 -4.83
N TYR A 171 2.29 -5.28 -4.09
CA TYR A 171 2.01 -6.02 -2.85
C TYR A 171 1.28 -5.17 -1.81
N GLY A 172 1.65 -3.88 -1.69
CA GLY A 172 0.88 -2.95 -0.87
C GLY A 172 -0.57 -2.80 -1.34
N GLY A 173 -0.81 -2.86 -2.66
CA GLY A 173 -2.15 -2.89 -3.25
C GLY A 173 -2.92 -4.18 -2.93
N LEU A 174 -2.25 -5.33 -2.94
CA LEU A 174 -2.80 -6.61 -2.49
C LEU A 174 -3.20 -6.55 -1.01
N PHE A 175 -2.30 -6.03 -0.15
CA PHE A 175 -2.60 -5.77 1.26
C PHE A 175 -3.80 -4.83 1.43
N SER A 176 -3.89 -3.78 0.63
CA SER A 176 -4.99 -2.82 0.69
C SER A 176 -6.33 -3.47 0.37
N LEU A 177 -6.39 -4.35 -0.64
CA LEU A 177 -7.58 -5.16 -0.93
C LEU A 177 -7.92 -6.10 0.24
N TYR A 178 -6.91 -6.77 0.79
CA TYR A 178 -7.09 -7.64 1.97
C TYR A 178 -7.63 -6.85 3.17
N ALA A 179 -7.08 -5.69 3.49
CA ALA A 179 -7.56 -4.83 4.57
C ALA A 179 -9.01 -4.35 4.35
N TRP A 180 -9.40 -4.11 3.09
CA TRP A 180 -10.76 -3.77 2.74
C TRP A 180 -11.72 -4.96 2.93
N LEU A 181 -11.33 -6.16 2.48
CA LEU A 181 -12.11 -7.39 2.60
C LEU A 181 -12.31 -7.84 4.05
N THR A 182 -11.30 -7.67 4.89
CA THR A 182 -11.38 -7.99 6.33
C THR A 182 -12.23 -7.00 7.13
N GLY A 183 -12.65 -5.88 6.52
CA GLY A 183 -13.54 -4.91 7.15
C GLY A 183 -12.88 -4.11 8.25
N SER A 184 -11.62 -3.71 8.09
CA SER A 184 -10.94 -2.83 9.05
C SER A 184 -11.77 -1.58 9.32
N THR A 185 -12.07 -1.32 10.59
CA THR A 185 -12.89 -0.17 11.02
C THR A 185 -12.08 1.13 11.08
N LEU A 186 -10.74 1.06 11.07
CA LEU A 186 -9.89 2.24 11.11
C LEU A 186 -9.96 3.05 9.81
N PHE A 187 -9.99 2.38 8.66
CA PHE A 187 -9.90 3.05 7.37
C PHE A 187 -11.26 3.29 6.75
N GLN A 188 -11.62 4.57 6.49
CA GLN A 188 -12.82 4.96 5.79
C GLN A 188 -12.61 5.08 4.27
N SER A 189 -11.35 5.09 3.83
CA SER A 189 -10.99 5.02 2.42
C SER A 189 -9.74 4.18 2.21
N ILE A 190 -9.74 3.35 1.18
CA ILE A 190 -8.62 2.48 0.82
C ILE A 190 -8.31 2.65 -0.66
N GLY A 191 -7.02 2.86 -0.97
CA GLY A 191 -6.50 2.89 -2.32
C GLY A 191 -5.64 1.65 -2.57
N ALA A 192 -5.94 0.91 -3.63
CA ALA A 192 -5.20 -0.25 -4.09
C ALA A 192 -4.66 0.01 -5.51
N GLY A 193 -3.40 0.41 -5.60
CA GLY A 193 -2.73 0.67 -6.87
C GLY A 193 -2.08 -0.59 -7.42
N SER A 194 -2.42 -0.94 -8.66
CA SER A 194 -1.91 -2.13 -9.36
C SER A 194 -1.72 -3.33 -8.43
N PRO A 195 -2.81 -3.83 -7.79
CA PRO A 195 -2.74 -4.83 -6.74
C PRO A 195 -1.98 -6.08 -7.17
N GLY A 196 -1.13 -6.60 -6.29
CA GLY A 196 -0.26 -7.76 -6.53
C GLY A 196 -0.98 -9.10 -6.67
N VAL A 197 -2.14 -9.15 -7.30
CA VAL A 197 -2.93 -10.35 -7.55
C VAL A 197 -2.46 -11.01 -8.84
N VAL A 198 -1.49 -11.93 -8.74
CA VAL A 198 -0.81 -12.53 -9.91
C VAL A 198 -1.57 -13.73 -10.47
N THR A 199 -2.22 -14.52 -9.63
CA THR A 199 -2.89 -15.77 -10.02
C THR A 199 -4.41 -15.68 -9.87
N GLU A 200 -5.15 -16.42 -10.69
CA GLU A 200 -6.60 -16.59 -10.58
C GLU A 200 -7.02 -17.38 -9.33
N ASP A 201 -6.10 -18.14 -8.74
CA ASP A 201 -6.31 -18.86 -7.48
C ASP A 201 -6.06 -17.98 -6.25
N SER A 202 -5.83 -16.68 -6.42
CA SER A 202 -5.61 -15.75 -5.32
C SER A 202 -6.75 -15.80 -4.29
N ARG A 203 -6.38 -15.76 -3.03
CA ARG A 203 -7.31 -15.66 -1.90
C ARG A 203 -8.29 -14.49 -2.05
N ILE A 204 -7.88 -13.40 -2.68
CA ILE A 204 -8.74 -12.24 -2.94
C ILE A 204 -10.01 -12.65 -3.71
N PHE A 205 -9.88 -13.50 -4.73
CA PHE A 205 -11.06 -13.98 -5.47
C PHE A 205 -11.97 -14.87 -4.62
N ALA A 206 -11.39 -15.76 -3.81
CA ALA A 206 -12.17 -16.61 -2.90
C ALA A 206 -12.96 -15.76 -1.89
N GLU A 207 -12.34 -14.73 -1.34
CA GLU A 207 -13.00 -13.81 -0.40
C GLU A 207 -14.08 -12.95 -1.08
N LEU A 208 -13.83 -12.46 -2.30
CA LEU A 208 -14.84 -11.73 -3.08
C LEU A 208 -16.07 -12.58 -3.39
N HIS A 209 -15.87 -13.85 -3.76
CA HIS A 209 -16.98 -14.78 -3.99
C HIS A 209 -17.74 -15.17 -2.71
N GLY A 210 -17.04 -15.16 -1.56
CA GLY A 210 -17.64 -15.42 -0.24
C GLY A 210 -18.38 -14.23 0.36
N MET A 211 -18.15 -13.02 -0.16
CA MET A 211 -18.81 -11.80 0.31
C MET A 211 -20.31 -11.87 0.05
N ARG A 212 -21.09 -12.04 1.14
CA ARG A 212 -22.54 -11.83 1.13
C ARG A 212 -22.83 -10.33 1.31
N ASP A 213 -24.10 -9.93 1.19
CA ASP A 213 -24.63 -8.56 1.12
C ASP A 213 -24.20 -7.55 2.22
N SER A 214 -23.43 -7.96 3.23
CA SER A 214 -22.85 -7.06 4.25
C SER A 214 -21.47 -6.57 3.85
N ARG A 215 -21.40 -5.42 3.22
CA ARG A 215 -20.16 -4.86 2.67
C ARG A 215 -19.60 -3.73 3.54
N PRO A 216 -18.27 -3.55 3.58
CA PRO A 216 -17.69 -2.41 4.28
C PRO A 216 -18.22 -1.08 3.71
N ALA A 217 -18.63 -0.16 4.58
CA ALA A 217 -18.96 1.22 4.19
C ALA A 217 -17.69 1.99 3.74
N THR A 218 -16.52 1.35 3.79
CA THR A 218 -15.21 1.89 3.41
C THR A 218 -15.14 2.07 1.90
N LYS A 219 -14.81 3.28 1.46
CA LYS A 219 -14.56 3.58 0.03
C LYS A 219 -13.33 2.83 -0.46
N LEU A 220 -13.43 2.20 -1.61
CA LEU A 220 -12.32 1.54 -2.29
C LEU A 220 -12.05 2.25 -3.62
N HIS A 221 -10.79 2.63 -3.84
CA HIS A 221 -10.30 3.13 -5.12
C HIS A 221 -9.23 2.19 -5.65
N VAL A 222 -9.43 1.66 -6.85
CA VAL A 222 -8.51 0.70 -7.47
C VAL A 222 -7.96 1.31 -8.76
N THR A 223 -6.64 1.28 -8.91
CA THR A 223 -5.99 1.68 -10.16
C THR A 223 -5.19 0.52 -10.74
N PHE A 224 -4.99 0.51 -12.05
CA PHE A 224 -3.97 -0.30 -12.72
C PHE A 224 -3.45 0.42 -13.94
N ASN A 225 -2.36 -0.07 -14.54
CA ASN A 225 -1.67 0.63 -15.61
C ASN A 225 -1.89 -0.09 -16.95
N ASP A 226 -2.21 0.66 -18.01
CA ASP A 226 -2.44 0.08 -19.34
C ASP A 226 -1.16 -0.55 -19.92
N ARG A 227 0.02 0.01 -19.60
CA ARG A 227 1.31 -0.54 -20.04
C ARG A 227 1.68 -1.86 -19.38
N GLU A 228 1.05 -2.24 -18.29
CA GLU A 228 1.16 -3.58 -17.73
C GLU A 228 0.53 -4.63 -18.64
N LEU A 229 -0.61 -4.30 -19.27
CA LEU A 229 -1.26 -5.18 -20.27
C LEU A 229 -0.46 -5.30 -21.57
N LEU A 230 0.23 -4.23 -21.95
CA LEU A 230 0.92 -4.13 -23.24
C LEU A 230 2.40 -4.54 -23.16
N GLY A 231 2.96 -4.72 -21.97
CA GLY A 231 4.34 -5.14 -21.77
C GLY A 231 4.55 -6.64 -21.95
N ASP A 232 5.81 -7.07 -22.02
CA ASP A 232 6.20 -8.46 -22.28
C ASP A 232 6.28 -9.33 -21.00
N LEU A 233 6.14 -8.74 -19.81
CA LEU A 233 6.25 -9.46 -18.55
C LEU A 233 4.91 -10.06 -18.13
N ALA A 234 4.80 -11.37 -18.16
CA ALA A 234 3.58 -12.11 -17.83
C ALA A 234 3.03 -11.77 -16.43
N ILE A 235 3.92 -11.56 -15.45
CA ILE A 235 3.52 -11.16 -14.10
C ILE A 235 2.70 -9.85 -14.12
N TYR A 236 3.14 -8.81 -14.84
CA TYR A 236 2.42 -7.54 -14.92
C TYR A 236 1.14 -7.65 -15.73
N GLN A 237 1.14 -8.42 -16.81
CA GLN A 237 -0.08 -8.70 -17.57
C GLN A 237 -1.15 -9.35 -16.68
N ASN A 238 -0.74 -10.30 -15.83
CA ASN A 238 -1.66 -10.97 -14.91
C ASN A 238 -2.19 -10.02 -13.83
N LEU A 239 -1.34 -9.15 -13.27
CA LEU A 239 -1.80 -8.12 -12.32
C LEU A 239 -2.93 -7.28 -12.93
N ALA A 240 -2.73 -6.75 -14.13
CA ALA A 240 -3.72 -5.89 -14.78
C ALA A 240 -5.00 -6.66 -15.14
N LYS A 241 -4.90 -7.89 -15.68
CA LYS A 241 -6.04 -8.76 -15.98
C LYS A 241 -6.85 -9.11 -14.74
N ASN A 242 -6.17 -9.53 -13.68
CA ASN A 242 -6.82 -9.90 -12.44
C ASN A 242 -7.47 -8.70 -11.74
N THR A 243 -6.83 -7.53 -11.80
CA THR A 243 -7.43 -6.28 -11.31
C THR A 243 -8.71 -5.93 -12.08
N ALA A 244 -8.71 -6.06 -13.41
CA ALA A 244 -9.92 -5.86 -14.20
C ALA A 244 -11.02 -6.86 -13.85
N THR A 245 -10.69 -8.12 -13.57
CA THR A 245 -11.63 -9.15 -13.11
C THR A 245 -12.19 -8.81 -11.72
N ILE A 246 -11.36 -8.37 -10.77
CA ILE A 246 -11.78 -7.90 -9.45
C ILE A 246 -12.80 -6.74 -9.61
N LEU A 247 -12.48 -5.75 -10.43
CA LEU A 247 -13.38 -4.62 -10.69
C LEU A 247 -14.71 -5.08 -11.31
N HIS A 248 -14.69 -6.06 -12.21
CA HIS A 248 -15.91 -6.64 -12.77
C HIS A 248 -16.77 -7.29 -11.69
N LEU A 249 -16.19 -8.08 -10.79
CA LEU A 249 -16.91 -8.70 -9.67
C LEU A 249 -17.50 -7.65 -8.71
N LEU A 250 -16.85 -6.52 -8.57
CA LEU A 250 -17.26 -5.41 -7.70
C LEU A 250 -18.28 -4.45 -8.36
N THR A 251 -18.57 -4.59 -9.65
CA THR A 251 -19.46 -3.63 -10.39
C THR A 251 -20.87 -3.49 -9.81
N SER A 252 -21.36 -4.47 -9.09
CA SER A 252 -22.66 -4.39 -8.40
C SER A 252 -22.67 -3.42 -7.20
N GLN A 253 -21.50 -2.87 -6.81
CA GLN A 253 -21.26 -2.04 -5.62
C GLN A 253 -20.86 -0.59 -5.94
N ARG A 254 -21.34 -0.05 -7.05
CA ARG A 254 -20.85 1.17 -7.70
C ARG A 254 -20.68 2.41 -6.82
N GLU A 255 -21.44 2.57 -5.75
CA GLU A 255 -21.40 3.80 -4.93
C GLU A 255 -20.16 3.91 -4.03
N ALA A 256 -19.60 2.77 -3.57
CA ALA A 256 -18.45 2.74 -2.67
C ALA A 256 -17.13 2.45 -3.38
N ILE A 257 -17.16 2.08 -4.68
CA ILE A 257 -15.99 1.63 -5.43
C ILE A 257 -15.78 2.51 -6.64
N THR A 258 -14.56 2.97 -6.80
CA THR A 258 -14.10 3.76 -7.94
C THR A 258 -12.85 3.16 -8.53
N SER A 259 -12.58 3.40 -9.81
CA SER A 259 -11.37 2.92 -10.47
C SER A 259 -10.86 3.89 -11.54
N GLU A 260 -9.56 3.82 -11.81
CA GLU A 260 -8.92 4.54 -12.91
C GLU A 260 -7.86 3.67 -13.58
N ILE A 261 -7.80 3.72 -14.92
CA ILE A 261 -6.73 3.11 -15.69
C ILE A 261 -5.71 4.21 -15.99
N LEU A 262 -4.47 3.99 -15.59
CA LEU A 262 -3.40 4.98 -15.73
C LEU A 262 -2.51 4.62 -16.92
N HIS A 263 -2.00 5.65 -17.61
CA HIS A 263 -1.06 5.46 -18.73
C HIS A 263 0.38 5.43 -18.21
N GLU A 264 0.69 4.40 -17.41
CA GLU A 264 1.96 4.24 -16.70
C GLU A 264 2.51 2.82 -16.83
N THR A 265 3.79 2.63 -16.53
CA THR A 265 4.38 1.32 -16.28
C THR A 265 4.13 0.89 -14.83
N HIS A 266 4.45 -0.36 -14.48
CA HIS A 266 4.33 -0.80 -13.09
C HIS A 266 5.20 0.05 -12.13
N VAL A 267 6.38 0.47 -12.53
CA VAL A 267 7.28 1.24 -11.66
C VAL A 267 6.86 2.70 -11.54
N THR A 268 6.43 3.32 -12.64
CA THR A 268 6.04 4.75 -12.64
C THR A 268 4.63 5.00 -12.10
N GLY A 269 3.81 3.96 -12.03
CA GLY A 269 2.39 4.05 -11.66
C GLY A 269 2.13 4.35 -10.17
N LEU A 270 3.09 4.12 -9.25
CA LEU A 270 2.89 4.31 -7.82
C LEU A 270 2.41 5.74 -7.49
N GLN A 271 3.15 6.74 -7.93
CA GLN A 271 2.87 8.14 -7.64
C GLN A 271 1.53 8.59 -8.27
N ALA A 272 1.29 8.19 -9.52
CA ALA A 272 0.06 8.48 -10.22
C ALA A 272 -1.16 7.83 -9.54
N SER A 273 -1.04 6.57 -9.10
CA SER A 273 -2.06 5.85 -8.34
C SER A 273 -2.38 6.53 -7.02
N PHE A 274 -1.35 6.97 -6.28
CA PHE A 274 -1.56 7.67 -5.02
C PHE A 274 -2.29 9.00 -5.23
N LEU A 275 -1.90 9.77 -6.23
CA LEU A 275 -2.57 11.03 -6.57
C LEU A 275 -4.02 10.81 -7.01
N SER A 276 -4.29 9.77 -7.80
CA SER A 276 -5.65 9.35 -8.19
C SER A 276 -6.50 9.01 -6.97
N TYR A 277 -5.96 8.21 -6.03
CA TYR A 277 -6.62 7.90 -4.76
C TYR A 277 -6.96 9.16 -3.95
N LEU A 278 -6.01 10.08 -3.80
CA LEU A 278 -6.23 11.33 -3.04
C LEU A 278 -7.36 12.18 -3.64
N ARG A 279 -7.39 12.34 -4.96
CA ARG A 279 -8.42 13.10 -5.69
C ARG A 279 -9.80 12.48 -5.54
N THR A 280 -9.86 11.16 -5.56
CA THR A 280 -11.13 10.42 -5.59
C THR A 280 -11.70 10.18 -4.20
N CYS A 281 -10.88 9.76 -3.26
CA CYS A 281 -11.34 9.36 -1.94
C CYS A 281 -11.32 10.49 -0.91
N ARG A 282 -10.59 11.57 -1.20
CA ARG A 282 -10.43 12.72 -0.30
C ARG A 282 -10.81 14.07 -0.92
N PRO A 283 -11.91 14.19 -1.67
CA PRO A 283 -12.37 15.49 -2.15
C PRO A 283 -12.82 16.38 -0.98
N GLN A 284 -12.60 17.70 -1.10
CA GLN A 284 -13.15 18.69 -0.15
C GLN A 284 -14.64 18.86 -0.35
#